data_e74d693c58e84d2ece83ab6cc634fd7e
#
_entry.id   e74d693c58e84d2ece83ab6cc634fd7e
#
_cell.length_a   1.000
_cell.length_b   1.000
_cell.length_c   1.000
_cell.angle_alpha   90.00
_cell.angle_beta   90.00
_cell.angle_gamma   90.00
#
_symmetry.space_group_name_H-M   'P 1'
#
loop_
_entity.id
_entity.type
_entity.pdbx_description
1 polymer ?
#
loop_
_entity_poly.entity_id
_entity_poly.type
_entity_poly.pdbx_seq_one_letter_code
_entity_poly.pdbx_strand_id
1 'polypeptide(L)'
;KGKKVTWADPYGNVHDLDYVLERNGTNDVTGTPVAFIEMAWRRYTKHSRNKAQEIQGAILPLAEKYQWSNPFLGAILAGVFTDGSLEQLRSLGFHVLYFHYETIVAAFASESIDVAFDESTPDTVFRKCVQQIEKAPVSAMQGVKDHLGNANKANIDKFVASLKERLDRMVEKVIVIPLYGRSNEFATIDDALRFLDGHSVYEGCGDFRKYEVFISFTNGDRVEGSFKDKTKVREFLQFVAKQ
;
A
#
# COMPACT_ATOMS: atom_id res chain seq x y z
N LYS A 1 -7.55 -8.00 16.34
CA LYS A 1 -7.37 -7.88 17.81
C LYS A 1 -5.99 -8.38 18.19
N GLY A 2 -4.96 -7.64 17.94
CA GLY A 2 -3.59 -7.96 18.21
C GLY A 2 -2.67 -6.89 17.63
N LYS A 3 -1.37 -7.08 17.78
CA LYS A 3 -0.37 -6.14 17.25
C LYS A 3 -0.14 -6.28 15.73
N LYS A 4 -0.77 -7.27 15.09
CA LYS A 4 -0.66 -7.54 13.66
C LYS A 4 -2.04 -7.76 13.04
N VAL A 5 -2.14 -7.45 11.77
CA VAL A 5 -3.36 -7.64 10.98
C VAL A 5 -3.10 -8.75 9.97
N THR A 6 -3.90 -9.80 10.04
CA THR A 6 -3.72 -11.03 9.27
C THR A 6 -4.66 -11.04 8.06
N TRP A 7 -4.10 -11.19 6.85
CA TRP A 7 -4.82 -11.19 5.59
C TRP A 7 -4.44 -12.41 4.74
N ALA A 8 -5.41 -13.03 4.10
CA ALA A 8 -5.19 -14.17 3.23
C ALA A 8 -5.11 -13.74 1.76
N ASP A 9 -4.12 -14.26 1.02
CA ASP A 9 -3.94 -14.05 -0.41
C ASP A 9 -4.90 -14.93 -1.25
N PRO A 10 -4.88 -14.86 -2.60
CA PRO A 10 -5.76 -15.67 -3.44
C PRO A 10 -5.46 -17.17 -3.39
N TYR A 11 -4.28 -17.54 -2.91
CA TYR A 11 -3.79 -18.93 -2.84
C TYR A 11 -4.03 -19.57 -1.47
N GLY A 12 -4.59 -18.81 -0.51
CA GLY A 12 -4.86 -19.26 0.85
C GLY A 12 -3.70 -19.08 1.82
N ASN A 13 -2.57 -18.49 1.40
CA ASN A 13 -1.51 -18.14 2.33
C ASN A 13 -1.93 -16.94 3.17
N VAL A 14 -1.46 -16.93 4.41
CA VAL A 14 -1.82 -15.94 5.41
C VAL A 14 -0.63 -15.03 5.68
N HIS A 15 -0.84 -13.72 5.58
CA HIS A 15 0.18 -12.71 5.78
C HIS A 15 -0.17 -11.82 6.97
N ASP A 16 0.74 -11.72 7.94
CA ASP A 16 0.65 -10.77 9.04
C ASP A 16 1.28 -9.44 8.61
N LEU A 17 0.49 -8.38 8.60
CA LEU A 17 0.91 -7.06 8.17
C LEU A 17 1.03 -6.10 9.36
N ASP A 18 1.91 -5.09 9.24
CA ASP A 18 2.06 -4.07 10.28
C ASP A 18 0.86 -3.10 10.28
N TYR A 19 0.46 -2.61 9.09
CA TYR A 19 -0.67 -1.70 8.94
C TYR A 19 -1.50 -2.02 7.70
N VAL A 20 -2.81 -2.04 7.88
CA VAL A 20 -3.78 -2.07 6.79
C VAL A 20 -4.79 -0.93 7.01
N LEU A 21 -4.97 -0.09 5.98
CA LEU A 21 -6.10 0.82 5.96
C LEU A 21 -7.21 0.15 5.14
N GLU A 22 -8.40 0.13 5.69
CA GLU A 22 -9.56 -0.46 5.05
C GLU A 22 -10.77 0.48 5.11
N ARG A 23 -11.59 0.43 4.09
CA ARG A 23 -12.84 1.21 3.98
C ARG A 23 -14.00 0.32 4.40
N ASN A 24 -14.90 0.85 5.21
CA ASN A 24 -16.06 0.14 5.73
C ASN A 24 -15.74 -1.12 6.58
N GLY A 25 -14.52 -1.21 7.10
CA GLY A 25 -14.13 -2.21 8.07
C GLY A 25 -14.49 -1.82 9.50
N THR A 26 -14.60 -2.81 10.37
CA THR A 26 -14.78 -2.65 11.82
C THR A 26 -13.84 -3.60 12.57
N ASN A 27 -13.87 -3.58 13.90
CA ASN A 27 -13.09 -4.55 14.69
C ASN A 27 -13.49 -6.01 14.44
N ASP A 28 -14.68 -6.25 13.91
CA ASP A 28 -15.27 -7.59 13.74
C ASP A 28 -15.51 -7.95 12.25
N VAL A 29 -15.54 -6.96 11.36
CA VAL A 29 -15.80 -7.14 9.92
C VAL A 29 -14.66 -6.56 9.12
N THR A 30 -14.05 -7.38 8.28
CA THR A 30 -13.01 -6.96 7.33
C THR A 30 -13.63 -6.11 6.23
N GLY A 31 -13.09 -4.92 6.02
CA GLY A 31 -13.50 -4.01 4.96
C GLY A 31 -12.73 -4.22 3.66
N THR A 32 -12.84 -3.26 2.74
CA THR A 32 -12.07 -3.22 1.51
C THR A 32 -10.71 -2.57 1.77
N PRO A 33 -9.58 -3.26 1.52
CA PRO A 33 -8.27 -2.69 1.78
C PRO A 33 -7.97 -1.56 0.78
N VAL A 34 -7.52 -0.43 1.29
CA VAL A 34 -7.09 0.73 0.50
C VAL A 34 -5.59 1.00 0.62
N ALA A 35 -4.94 0.44 1.65
CA ALA A 35 -3.49 0.47 1.77
C ALA A 35 -2.98 -0.74 2.54
N PHE A 36 -1.85 -1.29 2.10
CA PHE A 36 -1.01 -2.23 2.83
C PHE A 36 0.34 -1.58 3.09
N ILE A 37 0.77 -1.49 4.35
CA ILE A 37 2.01 -0.82 4.74
C ILE A 37 2.81 -1.73 5.66
N GLU A 38 4.03 -2.05 5.27
CA GLU A 38 5.00 -2.78 6.09
C GLU A 38 6.06 -1.84 6.64
N MET A 39 6.51 -2.14 7.86
CA MET A 39 7.61 -1.44 8.51
C MET A 39 8.79 -2.38 8.72
N ALA A 40 10.01 -1.88 8.52
CA ALA A 40 11.18 -2.67 8.77
C ALA A 40 12.35 -1.84 9.29
N TRP A 41 13.02 -2.40 10.28
CA TRP A 41 14.32 -1.97 10.74
C TRP A 41 15.39 -2.97 10.34
N ARG A 42 16.49 -2.50 9.77
CA ARG A 42 17.68 -3.33 9.52
C ARG A 42 18.94 -2.57 9.95
N ARG A 43 19.74 -3.24 10.76
CA ARG A 43 21.00 -2.67 11.24
C ARG A 43 22.14 -2.84 10.25
N TYR A 44 22.10 -3.92 9.43
CA TYR A 44 23.18 -4.28 8.52
C TYR A 44 22.66 -4.51 7.09
N THR A 45 23.46 -4.14 6.09
CA THR A 45 23.17 -4.28 4.67
C THR A 45 22.89 -5.72 4.25
N LYS A 46 23.57 -6.70 4.87
CA LYS A 46 23.44 -8.13 4.54
C LYS A 46 21.99 -8.63 4.49
N HIS A 47 21.12 -8.07 5.31
CA HIS A 47 19.73 -8.52 5.45
C HIS A 47 18.71 -7.60 4.77
N SER A 48 19.14 -6.48 4.16
CA SER A 48 18.23 -5.52 3.55
C SER A 48 17.52 -6.09 2.32
N ARG A 49 18.25 -6.83 1.47
CA ARG A 49 17.68 -7.48 0.28
C ARG A 49 16.65 -8.54 0.66
N ASN A 50 16.97 -9.39 1.63
CA ASN A 50 16.05 -10.42 2.09
C ASN A 50 14.76 -9.78 2.65
N LYS A 51 14.88 -8.66 3.39
CA LYS A 51 13.69 -7.98 3.93
C LYS A 51 12.84 -7.32 2.84
N ALA A 52 13.45 -6.76 1.80
CA ALA A 52 12.71 -6.27 0.64
C ALA A 52 11.93 -7.41 -0.04
N GLN A 53 12.53 -8.60 -0.18
CA GLN A 53 11.87 -9.78 -0.74
C GLN A 53 10.74 -10.30 0.16
N GLU A 54 10.91 -10.30 1.48
CA GLU A 54 9.85 -10.64 2.44
C GLU A 54 8.64 -9.72 2.30
N ILE A 55 8.87 -8.39 2.22
CA ILE A 55 7.81 -7.39 2.03
C ILE A 55 7.06 -7.63 0.71
N GLN A 56 7.79 -7.87 -0.38
CA GLN A 56 7.19 -8.20 -1.68
C GLN A 56 6.36 -9.47 -1.62
N GLY A 57 6.91 -10.53 -1.03
CA GLY A 57 6.24 -11.82 -0.90
C GLY A 57 4.97 -11.78 -0.06
N ALA A 58 4.87 -10.85 0.89
CA ALA A 58 3.67 -10.65 1.68
C ALA A 58 2.62 -9.77 0.99
N ILE A 59 3.03 -8.65 0.38
CA ILE A 59 2.09 -7.62 -0.10
C ILE A 59 1.63 -7.86 -1.53
N LEU A 60 2.50 -8.30 -2.46
CA LEU A 60 2.11 -8.43 -3.87
C LEU A 60 0.99 -9.44 -4.11
N PRO A 61 0.95 -10.62 -3.47
CA PRO A 61 -0.18 -11.53 -3.61
C PRO A 61 -1.49 -10.94 -3.06
N LEU A 62 -1.41 -10.11 -2.02
CA LEU A 62 -2.59 -9.40 -1.51
C LEU A 62 -3.04 -8.31 -2.49
N ALA A 63 -2.11 -7.56 -3.09
CA ALA A 63 -2.42 -6.57 -4.12
C ALA A 63 -3.10 -7.23 -5.34
N GLU A 64 -2.65 -8.42 -5.75
CA GLU A 64 -3.29 -9.22 -6.79
C GLU A 64 -4.73 -9.58 -6.42
N LYS A 65 -4.96 -10.09 -5.21
CA LYS A 65 -6.31 -10.43 -4.73
C LYS A 65 -7.26 -9.23 -4.72
N TYR A 66 -6.75 -8.08 -4.33
CA TYR A 66 -7.52 -6.85 -4.19
C TYR A 66 -7.29 -5.86 -5.32
N GLN A 67 -6.94 -6.35 -6.52
CA GLN A 67 -6.61 -5.53 -7.69
C GLN A 67 -7.72 -4.52 -8.07
N TRP A 68 -8.98 -4.83 -7.79
CA TRP A 68 -10.10 -3.91 -8.07
C TRP A 68 -10.14 -2.73 -7.10
N SER A 69 -9.63 -2.86 -5.89
CA SER A 69 -9.43 -1.73 -4.99
C SER A 69 -8.11 -1.01 -5.27
N ASN A 70 -7.19 -1.64 -6.02
CA ASN A 70 -5.87 -1.10 -6.33
C ASN A 70 -5.24 -0.43 -5.10
N PRO A 71 -4.93 -1.18 -4.03
CA PRO A 71 -4.50 -0.61 -2.76
C PRO A 71 -3.14 0.09 -2.88
N PHE A 72 -2.93 1.11 -2.05
CA PHE A 72 -1.61 1.72 -1.88
C PHE A 72 -0.65 0.70 -1.27
N LEU A 73 0.53 0.53 -1.86
CA LEU A 73 1.58 -0.34 -1.34
C LEU A 73 2.66 0.52 -0.68
N GLY A 74 2.78 0.45 0.63
CA GLY A 74 3.72 1.25 1.41
C GLY A 74 4.82 0.41 2.06
N ALA A 75 6.03 0.97 2.11
CA ALA A 75 7.13 0.43 2.91
C ALA A 75 7.79 1.56 3.70
N ILE A 76 7.75 1.48 5.04
CA ILE A 76 8.43 2.41 5.93
C ILE A 76 9.66 1.70 6.47
N LEU A 77 10.81 2.11 5.97
CA LEU A 77 12.08 1.44 6.22
C LEU A 77 13.01 2.32 7.05
N ALA A 78 13.77 1.71 7.93
CA ALA A 78 14.70 2.42 8.79
C ALA A 78 16.00 1.62 8.98
N GLY A 79 17.12 2.34 9.12
CA GLY A 79 18.44 1.76 9.34
C GLY A 79 19.27 1.64 8.07
N VAL A 80 19.84 0.46 7.78
CA VAL A 80 20.75 0.26 6.66
C VAL A 80 20.10 -0.57 5.57
N PHE A 81 19.72 0.08 4.47
CA PHE A 81 19.22 -0.55 3.26
C PHE A 81 20.08 -0.15 2.06
N THR A 82 20.34 -1.09 1.15
CA THR A 82 21.06 -0.81 -0.10
C THR A 82 20.13 -0.09 -1.08
N ASP A 83 20.69 0.79 -1.93
CA ASP A 83 19.93 1.46 -2.99
C ASP A 83 19.21 0.44 -3.88
N GLY A 84 19.87 -0.67 -4.20
CA GLY A 84 19.25 -1.75 -4.98
C GLY A 84 18.03 -2.38 -4.31
N SER A 85 18.00 -2.51 -2.96
CA SER A 85 16.83 -3.03 -2.26
C SER A 85 15.67 -2.02 -2.19
N LEU A 86 15.99 -0.73 -2.08
CA LEU A 86 15.00 0.35 -2.12
C LEU A 86 14.40 0.50 -3.52
N GLU A 87 15.24 0.45 -4.57
CA GLU A 87 14.82 0.56 -5.96
C GLU A 87 13.99 -0.65 -6.39
N GLN A 88 14.33 -1.84 -5.91
CA GLN A 88 13.54 -3.05 -6.15
C GLN A 88 12.10 -2.89 -5.63
N LEU A 89 11.89 -2.33 -4.45
CA LEU A 89 10.55 -2.04 -3.94
C LEU A 89 9.84 -0.99 -4.80
N ARG A 90 10.52 0.11 -5.14
CA ARG A 90 9.93 1.19 -5.96
C ARG A 90 9.51 0.71 -7.34
N SER A 91 10.34 -0.11 -7.99
CA SER A 91 10.04 -0.67 -9.32
C SER A 91 8.82 -1.60 -9.34
N LEU A 92 8.43 -2.14 -8.17
CA LEU A 92 7.24 -2.96 -7.97
C LEU A 92 6.02 -2.16 -7.48
N GLY A 93 6.08 -0.82 -7.55
CA GLY A 93 4.96 0.05 -7.21
C GLY A 93 4.85 0.40 -5.72
N PHE A 94 5.86 0.07 -4.91
CA PHE A 94 5.86 0.49 -3.51
C PHE A 94 6.24 1.96 -3.36
N HIS A 95 5.49 2.68 -2.54
CA HIS A 95 5.89 3.96 -2.00
C HIS A 95 6.82 3.71 -0.80
N VAL A 96 8.07 4.15 -0.91
CA VAL A 96 9.10 3.88 0.11
C VAL A 96 9.40 5.14 0.89
N LEU A 97 9.13 5.13 2.20
CA LEU A 97 9.62 6.11 3.16
C LEU A 97 10.83 5.50 3.89
N TYR A 98 12.00 6.12 3.70
CA TYR A 98 13.25 5.59 4.25
C TYR A 98 13.91 6.57 5.20
N PHE A 99 14.24 6.07 6.40
CA PHE A 99 15.02 6.76 7.43
C PHE A 99 16.43 6.16 7.47
N HIS A 100 17.41 6.91 7.02
CA HIS A 100 18.82 6.50 7.03
C HIS A 100 19.32 6.25 8.46
N TYR A 101 20.22 5.29 8.61
CA TYR A 101 20.79 4.91 9.91
C TYR A 101 21.44 6.12 10.62
N GLU A 102 22.21 6.91 9.87
CA GLU A 102 22.90 8.10 10.39
C GLU A 102 21.92 9.15 10.92
N THR A 103 20.78 9.32 10.26
CA THR A 103 19.70 10.22 10.72
C THR A 103 19.11 9.75 12.06
N ILE A 104 18.97 8.44 12.21
CA ILE A 104 18.47 7.86 13.46
C ILE A 104 19.48 8.03 14.58
N VAL A 105 20.76 7.74 14.31
CA VAL A 105 21.85 7.97 15.29
C VAL A 105 21.88 9.43 15.72
N ALA A 106 21.82 10.40 14.76
CA ALA A 106 21.81 11.81 15.08
C ALA A 106 20.58 12.22 15.92
N ALA A 107 19.41 11.67 15.64
CA ALA A 107 18.19 11.97 16.39
C ALA A 107 18.28 11.51 17.86
N PHE A 108 18.81 10.33 18.11
CA PHE A 108 19.02 9.85 19.49
C PHE A 108 20.18 10.59 20.19
N ALA A 109 21.24 10.91 19.46
CA ALA A 109 22.37 11.68 20.00
C ALA A 109 21.96 13.09 20.46
N SER A 110 20.98 13.73 19.78
CA SER A 110 20.45 15.03 20.22
C SER A 110 19.83 15.00 21.62
N GLU A 111 19.39 13.81 22.08
CA GLU A 111 18.86 13.57 23.41
C GLU A 111 19.87 12.82 24.31
N SER A 112 21.17 12.86 23.97
CA SER A 112 22.26 12.22 24.72
C SER A 112 22.11 10.69 24.83
N ILE A 113 21.48 10.05 23.87
CA ILE A 113 21.33 8.59 23.79
C ILE A 113 22.20 8.09 22.64
N ASP A 114 23.20 7.26 22.94
CA ASP A 114 24.05 6.66 21.92
C ASP A 114 23.46 5.36 21.40
N VAL A 115 23.11 5.33 20.12
CA VAL A 115 22.63 4.16 19.37
C VAL A 115 23.53 3.81 18.19
N ALA A 116 24.73 4.38 18.13
CA ALA A 116 25.73 4.11 17.09
C ALA A 116 26.40 2.74 17.31
N PHE A 117 25.72 1.68 16.97
CA PHE A 117 26.16 0.31 17.16
C PHE A 117 26.72 -0.30 15.88
N ASP A 118 27.72 -1.16 16.00
CA ASP A 118 28.28 -1.99 14.94
C ASP A 118 28.18 -3.51 15.25
N GLU A 119 28.72 -4.36 14.37
CA GLU A 119 28.69 -5.83 14.55
C GLU A 119 29.53 -6.29 15.74
N SER A 120 30.47 -5.51 16.20
CA SER A 120 31.33 -5.80 17.34
C SER A 120 30.80 -5.31 18.69
N THR A 121 29.69 -4.54 18.67
CA THR A 121 29.10 -3.97 19.86
C THR A 121 28.58 -5.05 20.80
N PRO A 122 29.09 -5.14 22.05
CA PRO A 122 28.68 -6.18 23.00
C PRO A 122 27.21 -6.04 23.41
N ASP A 123 26.56 -7.17 23.73
CA ASP A 123 25.17 -7.21 24.22
C ASP A 123 24.94 -6.37 25.46
N THR A 124 25.98 -6.24 26.33
CA THR A 124 25.91 -5.41 27.54
C THR A 124 25.70 -3.92 27.22
N VAL A 125 26.23 -3.44 26.09
CA VAL A 125 26.04 -2.06 25.62
C VAL A 125 24.61 -1.87 25.12
N PHE A 126 24.08 -2.83 24.35
CA PHE A 126 22.67 -2.82 23.92
C PHE A 126 21.71 -2.77 25.11
N ARG A 127 21.91 -3.63 26.10
CA ARG A 127 21.06 -3.68 27.30
C ARG A 127 21.08 -2.35 28.06
N LYS A 128 22.24 -1.69 28.18
CA LYS A 128 22.34 -0.37 28.81
C LYS A 128 21.57 0.69 27.99
N CYS A 129 21.70 0.68 26.68
CA CYS A 129 20.97 1.61 25.82
C CYS A 129 19.45 1.39 25.93
N VAL A 130 18.96 0.13 25.89
CA VAL A 130 17.54 -0.17 26.09
C VAL A 130 17.05 0.38 27.43
N GLN A 131 17.80 0.15 28.51
CA GLN A 131 17.44 0.68 29.83
C GLN A 131 17.46 2.22 29.89
N GLN A 132 18.36 2.86 29.13
CA GLN A 132 18.40 4.32 29.03
C GLN A 132 17.15 4.84 28.28
N ILE A 133 16.76 4.21 27.17
CA ILE A 133 15.56 4.55 26.41
C ILE A 133 14.29 4.32 27.25
N GLU A 134 14.19 3.19 27.95
CA GLU A 134 13.04 2.89 28.81
C GLU A 134 12.86 3.88 29.97
N LYS A 135 13.95 4.45 30.47
CA LYS A 135 13.96 5.45 31.53
C LYS A 135 13.94 6.89 31.04
N ALA A 136 14.08 7.10 29.73
CA ALA A 136 14.10 8.43 29.16
C ALA A 136 12.76 9.14 29.37
N PRO A 137 12.76 10.44 29.68
CA PRO A 137 11.53 11.21 29.80
C PRO A 137 10.79 11.26 28.45
N VAL A 138 9.47 11.40 28.51
CA VAL A 138 8.63 11.48 27.30
C VAL A 138 9.08 12.63 26.40
N SER A 139 9.58 13.74 26.96
CA SER A 139 10.11 14.87 26.21
C SER A 139 11.32 14.52 25.35
N ALA A 140 12.24 13.66 25.85
CA ALA A 140 13.39 13.20 25.07
C ALA A 140 12.93 12.33 23.88
N MET A 141 11.98 11.42 24.11
CA MET A 141 11.42 10.63 23.00
C MET A 141 10.65 11.49 22.01
N GLN A 142 10.04 12.58 22.46
CA GLN A 142 9.44 13.56 21.55
C GLN A 142 10.51 14.32 20.75
N GLY A 143 11.61 14.73 21.39
CA GLY A 143 12.76 15.35 20.70
C GLY A 143 13.34 14.47 19.60
N VAL A 144 13.52 13.16 19.87
CA VAL A 144 13.93 12.19 18.84
C VAL A 144 12.94 12.14 17.66
N LYS A 145 11.62 12.08 17.94
CA LYS A 145 10.59 12.07 16.89
C LYS A 145 10.61 13.36 16.07
N ASP A 146 10.73 14.51 16.72
CA ASP A 146 10.76 15.81 16.07
C ASP A 146 12.01 15.94 15.18
N HIS A 147 13.16 15.46 15.64
CA HIS A 147 14.39 15.43 14.85
C HIS A 147 14.22 14.55 13.59
N LEU A 148 13.72 13.32 13.74
CA LEU A 148 13.46 12.42 12.62
C LEU A 148 12.44 13.00 11.65
N GLY A 149 11.35 13.59 12.16
CA GLY A 149 10.31 14.23 11.38
C GLY A 149 10.85 15.40 10.55
N ASN A 150 11.66 16.28 11.16
CA ASN A 150 12.25 17.41 10.49
C ASN A 150 13.31 17.00 9.46
N ALA A 151 14.20 16.07 9.80
CA ALA A 151 15.23 15.57 8.90
C ALA A 151 14.66 14.86 7.65
N ASN A 152 13.51 14.22 7.79
CA ASN A 152 12.85 13.49 6.70
C ASN A 152 11.57 14.16 6.18
N LYS A 153 11.32 15.41 6.54
CA LYS A 153 10.05 16.10 6.26
C LYS A 153 9.59 15.95 4.81
N ALA A 154 10.45 16.20 3.85
CA ALA A 154 10.12 16.14 2.42
C ALA A 154 9.67 14.71 1.99
N ASN A 155 10.35 13.67 2.49
CA ASN A 155 10.00 12.28 2.18
C ASN A 155 8.70 11.85 2.87
N ILE A 156 8.48 12.29 4.11
CA ILE A 156 7.24 12.07 4.85
C ILE A 156 6.08 12.74 4.13
N ASP A 157 6.23 14.02 3.77
CA ASP A 157 5.19 14.79 3.07
C ASP A 157 4.84 14.11 1.73
N LYS A 158 5.84 13.65 0.97
CA LYS A 158 5.63 12.93 -0.29
C LYS A 158 4.89 11.61 -0.08
N PHE A 159 5.29 10.80 0.90
CA PHE A 159 4.65 9.53 1.22
C PHE A 159 3.18 9.72 1.63
N VAL A 160 2.93 10.70 2.51
CA VAL A 160 1.58 11.04 2.97
C VAL A 160 0.73 11.61 1.84
N ALA A 161 1.29 12.46 0.97
CA ALA A 161 0.60 12.99 -0.20
C ALA A 161 0.17 11.85 -1.14
N SER A 162 1.07 10.92 -1.48
CA SER A 162 0.74 9.77 -2.33
C SER A 162 -0.34 8.86 -1.71
N LEU A 163 -0.30 8.66 -0.38
CA LEU A 163 -1.36 7.93 0.31
C LEU A 163 -2.70 8.67 0.24
N LYS A 164 -2.72 9.99 0.46
CA LYS A 164 -3.93 10.81 0.36
C LYS A 164 -4.51 10.80 -1.05
N GLU A 165 -3.68 10.96 -2.08
CA GLU A 165 -4.11 10.88 -3.48
C GLU A 165 -4.82 9.54 -3.78
N ARG A 166 -4.35 8.44 -3.16
CA ARG A 166 -5.03 7.14 -3.26
C ARG A 166 -6.36 7.10 -2.53
N LEU A 167 -6.44 7.70 -1.35
CA LEU A 167 -7.65 7.71 -0.54
C LEU A 167 -8.74 8.64 -1.11
N ASP A 168 -8.35 9.75 -1.71
CA ASP A 168 -9.23 10.83 -2.16
C ASP A 168 -9.57 10.74 -3.67
N ARG A 169 -9.08 9.70 -4.36
CA ARG A 169 -9.33 9.52 -5.79
C ARG A 169 -10.82 9.37 -6.09
N MET A 170 -11.26 9.99 -7.17
CA MET A 170 -12.61 9.87 -7.71
C MET A 170 -12.59 9.25 -9.09
N VAL A 171 -13.67 8.60 -9.48
CA VAL A 171 -13.83 8.10 -10.85
C VAL A 171 -13.90 9.29 -11.80
N GLU A 172 -13.03 9.27 -12.81
CA GLU A 172 -12.96 10.28 -13.86
C GLU A 172 -13.64 9.78 -15.14
N LYS A 173 -13.44 8.51 -15.48
CA LYS A 173 -13.97 7.90 -16.72
C LYS A 173 -14.22 6.42 -16.52
N VAL A 174 -15.31 5.94 -17.12
CA VAL A 174 -15.65 4.52 -17.24
C VAL A 174 -15.81 4.18 -18.71
N ILE A 175 -15.12 3.14 -19.17
CA ILE A 175 -15.24 2.62 -20.53
C ILE A 175 -15.75 1.18 -20.45
N VAL A 176 -16.84 0.90 -21.17
CA VAL A 176 -17.40 -0.45 -21.31
C VAL A 176 -17.38 -0.85 -22.76
N ILE A 177 -16.70 -1.93 -23.08
CA ILE A 177 -16.57 -2.47 -24.43
C ILE A 177 -17.17 -3.87 -24.49
N PRO A 178 -18.39 -4.04 -25.01
CA PRO A 178 -18.86 -5.36 -25.40
C PRO A 178 -18.05 -5.83 -26.62
N LEU A 179 -17.33 -6.94 -26.50
CA LEU A 179 -16.47 -7.41 -27.60
C LEU A 179 -17.29 -8.12 -28.70
N TYR A 180 -17.99 -7.39 -29.45
CA TYR A 180 -18.56 -7.49 -30.79
C TYR A 180 -19.00 -6.11 -31.31
N GLY A 181 -18.83 -5.06 -30.46
CA GLY A 181 -19.44 -3.75 -30.72
C GLY A 181 -18.51 -2.59 -30.37
N ARG A 182 -19.13 -1.43 -30.22
CA ARG A 182 -18.45 -0.17 -30.03
C ARG A 182 -18.02 0.01 -28.55
N SER A 183 -16.93 0.72 -28.34
CA SER A 183 -16.57 1.26 -27.05
C SER A 183 -17.60 2.29 -26.59
N ASN A 184 -18.03 2.22 -25.34
CA ASN A 184 -18.95 3.17 -24.73
C ASN A 184 -18.24 3.85 -23.55
N GLU A 185 -18.18 5.17 -23.56
CA GLU A 185 -17.54 5.97 -22.54
C GLU A 185 -18.57 6.67 -21.66
N PHE A 186 -18.33 6.72 -20.37
CA PHE A 186 -19.20 7.30 -19.37
C PHE A 186 -18.38 8.14 -18.38
N ALA A 187 -18.94 9.25 -17.90
CA ALA A 187 -18.33 10.08 -16.87
C ALA A 187 -18.52 9.49 -15.46
N THR A 188 -19.57 8.68 -15.28
CA THR A 188 -19.91 8.10 -13.97
C THR A 188 -20.17 6.60 -14.07
N ILE A 189 -20.03 5.93 -12.93
CA ILE A 189 -20.38 4.50 -12.81
C ILE A 189 -21.88 4.30 -13.00
N ASP A 190 -22.73 5.22 -12.53
CA ASP A 190 -24.18 5.11 -12.65
C ASP A 190 -24.62 5.16 -14.11
N ASP A 191 -23.98 5.97 -14.96
CA ASP A 191 -24.25 6.00 -16.40
C ASP A 191 -23.87 4.67 -17.06
N ALA A 192 -22.72 4.08 -16.69
CA ALA A 192 -22.30 2.78 -17.19
C ALA A 192 -23.26 1.65 -16.73
N LEU A 193 -23.78 1.72 -15.51
CA LEU A 193 -24.79 0.77 -15.01
C LEU A 193 -26.11 0.90 -15.80
N ARG A 194 -26.59 2.13 -16.07
CA ARG A 194 -27.79 2.36 -16.89
C ARG A 194 -27.62 1.82 -18.31
N PHE A 195 -26.45 2.06 -18.91
CA PHE A 195 -26.15 1.44 -20.21
C PHE A 195 -26.27 -0.07 -20.19
N LEU A 196 -25.69 -0.72 -19.18
CA LEU A 196 -25.78 -2.17 -19.01
C LEU A 196 -27.24 -2.64 -18.87
N ASP A 197 -28.12 -1.90 -18.21
CA ASP A 197 -29.53 -2.27 -18.05
C ASP A 197 -30.25 -2.32 -19.39
N GLY A 198 -30.03 -1.34 -20.26
CA GLY A 198 -30.63 -1.29 -21.59
C GLY A 198 -29.92 -2.11 -22.65
N HIS A 199 -28.67 -2.56 -22.39
CA HIS A 199 -27.87 -3.24 -23.40
C HIS A 199 -28.27 -4.71 -23.57
N SER A 200 -28.55 -5.12 -24.81
CA SER A 200 -28.79 -6.52 -25.19
C SER A 200 -27.57 -7.11 -25.90
N VAL A 201 -27.15 -8.29 -25.47
CA VAL A 201 -26.03 -9.02 -26.10
C VAL A 201 -26.39 -9.54 -27.50
N TYR A 202 -27.67 -9.50 -27.88
CA TYR A 202 -28.18 -9.99 -29.18
C TYR A 202 -28.27 -8.88 -30.23
N GLU A 203 -28.00 -7.61 -29.90
CA GLU A 203 -28.10 -6.48 -30.81
C GLU A 203 -26.79 -6.15 -31.57
N GLY A 204 -25.75 -6.97 -31.39
CA GLY A 204 -24.43 -6.75 -31.98
C GLY A 204 -24.26 -7.39 -33.38
N CYS A 205 -23.24 -6.94 -34.11
CA CYS A 205 -22.87 -7.42 -35.46
C CYS A 205 -22.02 -8.71 -35.43
N GLY A 206 -22.08 -9.56 -34.36
CA GLY A 206 -21.31 -10.78 -34.26
C GLY A 206 -21.57 -11.49 -32.94
N ASP A 207 -20.86 -12.62 -32.74
CA ASP A 207 -20.98 -13.38 -31.51
C ASP A 207 -20.37 -12.63 -30.34
N PHE A 208 -21.17 -12.38 -29.31
CA PHE A 208 -20.68 -11.80 -28.07
C PHE A 208 -19.65 -12.72 -27.41
N ARG A 209 -18.51 -12.16 -27.00
CA ARG A 209 -17.43 -12.90 -26.33
C ARG A 209 -17.31 -12.55 -24.86
N LYS A 210 -17.24 -11.26 -24.55
CA LYS A 210 -17.02 -10.71 -23.19
C LYS A 210 -17.22 -9.20 -23.16
N TYR A 211 -17.29 -8.65 -21.97
CA TYR A 211 -17.13 -7.23 -21.71
C TYR A 211 -15.69 -6.93 -21.25
N GLU A 212 -15.08 -5.91 -21.79
CA GLU A 212 -13.90 -5.26 -21.21
C GLU A 212 -14.36 -3.96 -20.54
N VAL A 213 -13.93 -3.74 -19.31
CA VAL A 213 -14.26 -2.55 -18.52
C VAL A 213 -12.99 -1.90 -18.04
N PHE A 214 -12.86 -0.59 -18.26
CA PHE A 214 -11.73 0.21 -17.80
C PHE A 214 -12.27 1.39 -17.01
N ILE A 215 -11.72 1.63 -15.82
CA ILE A 215 -12.07 2.76 -14.98
C ILE A 215 -10.80 3.55 -14.68
N SER A 216 -10.80 4.84 -15.04
CA SER A 216 -9.75 5.79 -14.73
C SER A 216 -10.17 6.68 -13.58
N PHE A 217 -9.21 7.04 -12.73
CA PHE A 217 -9.39 7.90 -11.57
C PHE A 217 -8.64 9.22 -11.72
N THR A 218 -9.07 10.24 -10.98
CA THR A 218 -8.51 11.61 -11.00
C THR A 218 -7.03 11.69 -10.64
N ASN A 219 -6.50 10.70 -9.93
CA ASN A 219 -5.07 10.59 -9.59
C ASN A 219 -4.23 9.83 -10.64
N GLY A 220 -4.82 9.46 -11.77
CA GLY A 220 -4.18 8.69 -12.83
C GLY A 220 -4.21 7.16 -12.65
N ASP A 221 -4.75 6.66 -11.54
CA ASP A 221 -4.95 5.24 -11.35
C ASP A 221 -5.92 4.66 -12.36
N ARG A 222 -5.78 3.37 -12.62
CA ARG A 222 -6.70 2.59 -13.44
C ARG A 222 -7.00 1.26 -12.80
N VAL A 223 -8.24 0.82 -12.95
CA VAL A 223 -8.66 -0.56 -12.69
C VAL A 223 -9.38 -1.09 -13.90
N GLU A 224 -9.24 -2.38 -14.15
CA GLU A 224 -9.83 -3.02 -15.31
C GLU A 224 -10.38 -4.40 -14.98
N GLY A 225 -11.30 -4.88 -15.80
CA GLY A 225 -11.87 -6.21 -15.66
C GLY A 225 -12.40 -6.74 -16.98
N SER A 226 -12.31 -8.05 -17.15
CA SER A 226 -12.80 -8.79 -18.29
C SER A 226 -13.85 -9.81 -17.85
N PHE A 227 -15.07 -9.72 -18.36
CA PHE A 227 -16.22 -10.46 -17.83
C PHE A 227 -17.01 -11.13 -18.94
N LYS A 228 -17.39 -12.40 -18.75
CA LYS A 228 -18.18 -13.15 -19.73
C LYS A 228 -19.69 -12.82 -19.68
N ASP A 229 -20.14 -12.22 -18.60
CA ASP A 229 -21.54 -11.89 -18.39
C ASP A 229 -21.74 -10.51 -17.78
N LYS A 230 -22.93 -9.97 -17.98
CA LYS A 230 -23.39 -8.67 -17.55
C LYS A 230 -23.48 -8.52 -16.02
N THR A 231 -23.77 -9.61 -15.32
CA THR A 231 -23.92 -9.63 -13.86
C THR A 231 -22.57 -9.34 -13.20
N LYS A 232 -21.50 -9.95 -13.72
CA LYS A 232 -20.14 -9.73 -13.22
C LYS A 232 -19.63 -8.33 -13.51
N VAL A 233 -19.98 -7.74 -14.66
CA VAL A 233 -19.71 -6.33 -14.93
C VAL A 233 -20.38 -5.44 -13.89
N ARG A 234 -21.65 -5.70 -13.59
CA ARG A 234 -22.40 -4.96 -12.58
C ARG A 234 -21.77 -5.07 -11.19
N GLU A 235 -21.42 -6.28 -10.76
CA GLU A 235 -20.73 -6.52 -9.48
C GLU A 235 -19.44 -5.70 -9.38
N PHE A 236 -18.64 -5.70 -10.44
CA PHE A 236 -17.39 -4.92 -10.51
C PHE A 236 -17.64 -3.42 -10.41
N LEU A 237 -18.55 -2.87 -11.23
CA LEU A 237 -18.89 -1.44 -11.19
C LEU A 237 -19.44 -1.02 -9.82
N GLN A 238 -20.33 -1.82 -9.23
CA GLN A 238 -20.88 -1.57 -7.90
C GLN A 238 -19.84 -1.67 -6.79
N PHE A 239 -18.85 -2.55 -6.95
CA PHE A 239 -17.72 -2.63 -6.03
C PHE A 239 -16.89 -1.34 -6.08
N VAL A 240 -16.56 -0.86 -7.29
CA VAL A 240 -15.78 0.38 -7.45
C VAL A 240 -16.57 1.61 -6.98
N ALA A 241 -17.89 1.65 -7.19
CA ALA A 241 -18.75 2.74 -6.71
C ALA A 241 -18.75 2.90 -5.16
N LYS A 242 -18.41 1.86 -4.42
CA LYS A 242 -18.38 1.87 -2.95
C LYS A 242 -17.01 2.25 -2.37
N GLN A 243 -16.00 2.44 -3.22
CA GLN A 243 -14.66 2.85 -2.84
C GLN A 243 -14.56 4.38 -2.67
#